data_d5280fc8657d79a026032366cdcaa785
#
_entry.id   d5280fc8657d79a026032366cdcaa785
#
_cell.length_a   1.000
_cell.length_b   1.000
_cell.length_c   1.000
_cell.angle_alpha   90.00
_cell.angle_beta   90.00
_cell.angle_gamma   90.00
#
_symmetry.space_group_name_H-M   'P 1'
#
loop_
_entity.id
_entity.type
_entity.pdbx_description
1 polymer ?
#
loop_
_entity_poly.entity_id
_entity_poly.type
_entity_poly.pdbx_seq_one_letter_code
_entity_poly.pdbx_strand_id
1 'polypeptide(L)'
;MNAFDRLFTEATPLIRQGLHQRESAPVDGGRWPVSVVLRPDRAAAERLEQAMTEVEEYAGSGHFRTGVADSVHFTVRALETFRETVDEEAVRRYAAAMHRAAAGVESIGLDLVGLTLAPGSVMVCAHPVDDNGERFMDLLGDELGDDAWREAGLRRDIWYASILHFAADIAMPAGLIEWVAQRRELSLGRTATDTAELVRFHYEDGPSGRLMRPEILDSVRAGQFGQDNSRQTKAGLM
;
A
#
# COMPACT_ATOMS: atom_id res chain seq x y z
N MET A 1 -9.94 21.97 -0.35
CA MET A 1 -8.88 21.25 0.37
C MET A 1 -9.10 19.77 0.10
N ASN A 2 -8.17 19.12 -0.56
CA ASN A 2 -8.23 17.69 -0.87
C ASN A 2 -7.94 16.81 0.38
N ALA A 3 -8.08 15.48 0.27
CA ALA A 3 -7.88 14.57 1.41
C ALA A 3 -6.43 14.58 1.93
N PHE A 4 -5.44 14.70 1.04
CA PHE A 4 -4.03 14.77 1.43
C PHE A 4 -3.69 16.09 2.16
N ASP A 5 -4.34 17.19 1.79
CA ASP A 5 -4.17 18.47 2.50
C ASP A 5 -4.78 18.42 3.92
N ARG A 6 -5.93 17.75 4.07
CA ARG A 6 -6.53 17.52 5.40
C ARG A 6 -5.58 16.72 6.29
N LEU A 7 -5.04 15.60 5.79
CA LEU A 7 -4.08 14.78 6.54
C LEU A 7 -2.86 15.59 6.99
N PHE A 8 -2.26 16.38 6.08
CA PHE A 8 -1.13 17.23 6.41
C PHE A 8 -1.47 18.26 7.50
N THR A 9 -2.64 18.90 7.38
CA THR A 9 -3.10 19.90 8.34
C THR A 9 -3.36 19.29 9.71
N GLU A 10 -3.96 18.10 9.77
CA GLU A 10 -4.25 17.38 11.00
C GLU A 10 -2.99 16.81 11.67
N ALA A 11 -2.06 16.27 10.90
CA ALA A 11 -0.84 15.66 11.41
C ALA A 11 0.18 16.69 11.91
N THR A 12 0.27 17.86 11.27
CA THR A 12 1.27 18.88 11.59
C THR A 12 1.30 19.29 13.07
N PRO A 13 0.19 19.66 13.73
CA PRO A 13 0.21 20.00 15.15
C PRO A 13 0.57 18.82 16.04
N LEU A 14 0.14 17.61 15.71
CA LEU A 14 0.46 16.40 16.47
C LEU A 14 1.96 16.11 16.44
N ILE A 15 2.56 16.17 15.24
CA ILE A 15 4.00 15.95 15.07
C ILE A 15 4.81 17.04 15.81
N ARG A 16 4.40 18.31 15.68
CA ARG A 16 5.08 19.43 16.33
C ARG A 16 5.11 19.31 17.86
N GLN A 17 4.05 18.73 18.45
CA GLN A 17 3.89 18.53 19.87
C GLN A 17 4.42 17.18 20.38
N GLY A 18 4.94 16.31 19.50
CA GLY A 18 5.36 14.95 19.87
C GLY A 18 4.20 13.99 20.17
N LEU A 19 2.97 14.36 19.74
CA LEU A 19 1.73 13.60 19.95
C LEU A 19 1.36 12.74 18.72
N HIS A 20 2.30 12.55 17.80
CA HIS A 20 2.10 11.68 16.65
C HIS A 20 1.82 10.24 17.07
N GLN A 21 1.08 9.52 16.22
CA GLN A 21 0.81 8.11 16.46
C GLN A 21 2.10 7.30 16.25
N ARG A 22 2.34 6.33 17.15
CA ARG A 22 3.49 5.45 17.06
C ARG A 22 3.04 4.04 16.74
N GLU A 23 3.69 3.47 15.76
CA GLU A 23 3.53 2.08 15.40
C GLU A 23 4.33 1.20 16.36
N SER A 24 3.82 0.00 16.62
CA SER A 24 4.49 -1.03 17.41
C SER A 24 4.63 -2.31 16.57
N ALA A 25 5.46 -3.23 17.06
CA ALA A 25 5.49 -4.58 16.50
C ALA A 25 4.07 -5.15 16.47
N PRO A 26 3.66 -5.80 15.37
CA PRO A 26 2.31 -6.32 15.23
C PRO A 26 2.04 -7.41 16.26
N VAL A 27 0.79 -7.47 16.71
CA VAL A 27 0.27 -8.51 17.59
C VAL A 27 -1.03 -9.06 17.00
N ASP A 28 -1.38 -10.28 17.35
CA ASP A 28 -2.61 -10.91 16.87
C ASP A 28 -3.83 -10.02 17.14
N GLY A 29 -4.67 -9.84 16.12
CA GLY A 29 -5.81 -8.94 16.16
C GLY A 29 -5.50 -7.48 15.87
N GLY A 30 -4.22 -7.11 15.73
CA GLY A 30 -3.74 -5.74 15.52
C GLY A 30 -3.69 -5.30 14.06
N ARG A 31 -2.87 -4.27 13.84
CA ARG A 31 -2.56 -3.70 12.51
C ARG A 31 -1.69 -4.66 11.68
N TRP A 32 -1.42 -4.30 10.45
CA TRP A 32 -0.70 -5.08 9.43
C TRP A 32 -1.47 -6.31 8.97
N PRO A 33 -2.67 -6.09 8.43
CA PRO A 33 -3.57 -7.16 7.99
C PRO A 33 -2.99 -7.95 6.82
N VAL A 34 -3.53 -9.14 6.58
CA VAL A 34 -3.48 -9.73 5.23
C VAL A 34 -4.19 -8.77 4.28
N SER A 35 -3.56 -8.45 3.18
CA SER A 35 -4.03 -7.39 2.28
C SER A 35 -3.83 -7.75 0.82
N VAL A 36 -4.71 -7.24 -0.03
CA VAL A 36 -4.43 -7.13 -1.47
C VAL A 36 -3.73 -5.80 -1.70
N VAL A 37 -2.57 -5.86 -2.34
CA VAL A 37 -1.72 -4.70 -2.62
C VAL A 37 -1.31 -4.64 -4.09
N LEU A 38 -0.95 -3.45 -4.54
CA LEU A 38 -0.26 -3.21 -5.80
C LEU A 38 1.17 -2.78 -5.50
N ARG A 39 2.14 -3.35 -6.23
CA ARG A 39 3.53 -2.94 -6.10
C ARG A 39 3.86 -1.92 -7.17
N PRO A 40 4.57 -0.82 -6.83
CA PRO A 40 5.12 0.07 -7.84
C PRO A 40 6.12 -0.69 -8.72
N ASP A 41 6.29 -0.25 -9.96
CA ASP A 41 7.39 -0.73 -10.78
C ASP A 41 8.74 -0.41 -10.10
N ARG A 42 9.80 -1.10 -10.54
CA ARG A 42 11.12 -1.00 -9.92
C ARG A 42 11.64 0.45 -9.86
N ALA A 43 11.49 1.21 -10.94
CA ALA A 43 12.00 2.57 -10.99
C ALA A 43 11.24 3.51 -10.04
N ALA A 44 9.92 3.31 -9.88
CA ALA A 44 9.13 4.03 -8.89
C ALA A 44 9.51 3.61 -7.47
N ALA A 45 9.67 2.30 -7.20
CA ALA A 45 10.09 1.80 -5.90
C ALA A 45 11.43 2.40 -5.46
N GLU A 46 12.42 2.46 -6.34
CA GLU A 46 13.74 3.08 -6.08
C GLU A 46 13.61 4.56 -5.73
N ARG A 47 12.72 5.32 -6.41
CA ARG A 47 12.46 6.73 -6.06
C ARG A 47 11.79 6.90 -4.70
N LEU A 48 10.88 5.98 -4.35
CA LEU A 48 10.22 5.99 -3.04
C LEU A 48 11.20 5.64 -1.91
N GLU A 49 12.10 4.70 -2.13
CA GLU A 49 13.17 4.37 -1.20
C GLU A 49 14.15 5.53 -1.01
N GLN A 50 14.47 6.25 -2.08
CA GLN A 50 15.27 7.47 -1.97
C GLN A 50 14.55 8.53 -1.11
N ALA A 51 13.26 8.79 -1.35
CA ALA A 51 12.48 9.72 -0.55
C ALA A 51 12.39 9.30 0.92
N MET A 52 12.29 7.99 1.20
CA MET A 52 12.37 7.44 2.56
C MET A 52 13.72 7.74 3.20
N THR A 53 14.81 7.52 2.49
CA THR A 53 16.16 7.79 3.01
C THR A 53 16.36 9.27 3.34
N GLU A 54 15.85 10.18 2.50
CA GLU A 54 15.88 11.61 2.77
C GLU A 54 15.05 11.99 4.02
N VAL A 55 13.86 11.40 4.19
CA VAL A 55 13.01 11.72 5.34
C VAL A 55 13.57 11.20 6.66
N GLU A 56 14.33 10.11 6.65
CA GLU A 56 15.00 9.57 7.83
C GLU A 56 16.02 10.56 8.44
N GLU A 57 16.61 11.46 7.65
CA GLU A 57 17.49 12.52 8.15
C GLU A 57 16.77 13.45 9.14
N TYR A 58 15.46 13.65 8.98
CA TYR A 58 14.62 14.48 9.83
C TYR A 58 13.87 13.67 10.90
N ALA A 59 13.38 12.50 10.54
CA ALA A 59 12.65 11.65 11.46
C ALA A 59 13.56 10.99 12.50
N GLY A 60 14.79 10.65 12.15
CA GLY A 60 15.71 9.90 12.99
C GLY A 60 15.51 8.39 12.87
N SER A 61 16.17 7.64 13.74
CA SER A 61 16.14 6.17 13.76
C SER A 61 14.95 5.61 14.54
N GLY A 62 14.68 4.31 14.40
CA GLY A 62 13.69 3.59 15.21
C GLY A 62 12.28 3.58 14.61
N HIS A 63 12.10 4.10 13.42
CA HIS A 63 10.85 4.08 12.66
C HIS A 63 10.79 2.84 11.75
N PHE A 64 9.59 2.51 11.23
CA PHE A 64 9.44 1.44 10.24
C PHE A 64 9.73 1.98 8.84
N ARG A 65 10.71 1.39 8.19
CA ARG A 65 11.20 1.74 6.85
C ARG A 65 10.34 1.08 5.78
N THR A 66 9.11 1.54 5.62
CA THR A 66 8.13 0.94 4.71
C THR A 66 8.30 1.36 3.25
N GLY A 67 9.16 2.34 2.98
CA GLY A 67 9.51 2.79 1.65
C GLY A 67 10.62 2.00 0.96
N VAL A 68 11.24 0.99 1.63
CA VAL A 68 12.22 0.13 0.95
C VAL A 68 11.58 -0.58 -0.24
N ALA A 69 12.33 -0.72 -1.34
CA ALA A 69 11.80 -1.22 -2.62
C ALA A 69 11.07 -2.56 -2.50
N ASP A 70 11.54 -3.45 -1.62
CA ASP A 70 10.93 -4.76 -1.39
C ASP A 70 9.65 -4.71 -0.54
N SER A 71 9.34 -3.59 0.10
CA SER A 71 8.20 -3.45 1.03
C SER A 71 7.14 -2.44 0.56
N VAL A 72 7.55 -1.40 -0.16
CA VAL A 72 6.65 -0.32 -0.56
C VAL A 72 5.51 -0.82 -1.43
N HIS A 73 4.29 -0.37 -1.11
CA HIS A 73 3.07 -0.82 -1.78
C HIS A 73 1.93 0.19 -1.66
N PHE A 74 0.92 0.01 -2.52
CA PHE A 74 -0.38 0.66 -2.43
C PHE A 74 -1.40 -0.37 -1.96
N THR A 75 -2.03 -0.15 -0.81
CA THR A 75 -3.05 -1.07 -0.31
C THR A 75 -4.35 -0.88 -1.08
N VAL A 76 -4.81 -1.92 -1.74
CA VAL A 76 -6.14 -1.99 -2.37
C VAL A 76 -7.19 -2.26 -1.30
N ARG A 77 -6.98 -3.33 -0.50
CA ARG A 77 -7.92 -3.73 0.54
C ARG A 77 -7.24 -4.51 1.66
N ALA A 78 -7.56 -4.18 2.90
CA ALA A 78 -7.23 -4.99 4.06
C ALA A 78 -8.34 -6.03 4.29
N LEU A 79 -7.96 -7.29 4.46
CA LEU A 79 -8.90 -8.42 4.50
C LEU A 79 -9.20 -8.89 5.92
N GLU A 80 -8.17 -9.00 6.76
CA GLU A 80 -8.30 -9.42 8.16
C GLU A 80 -7.28 -8.70 9.06
N THR A 81 -7.41 -8.84 10.37
CA THR A 81 -6.40 -8.34 11.32
C THR A 81 -5.10 -9.13 11.21
N PHE A 82 -4.00 -8.58 11.73
CA PHE A 82 -2.73 -9.32 11.80
C PHE A 82 -2.90 -10.64 12.56
N ARG A 83 -2.27 -11.69 12.02
CA ARG A 83 -2.11 -12.99 12.66
C ARG A 83 -0.72 -13.54 12.36
N GLU A 84 -0.10 -14.17 13.35
CA GLU A 84 1.17 -14.88 13.13
C GLU A 84 1.02 -16.07 12.19
N THR A 85 -0.14 -16.74 12.23
CA THR A 85 -0.50 -17.82 11.32
C THR A 85 -1.75 -17.44 10.54
N VAL A 86 -1.73 -17.66 9.24
CA VAL A 86 -2.89 -17.44 8.37
C VAL A 86 -3.74 -18.68 8.26
N ASP A 87 -5.04 -18.49 8.09
CA ASP A 87 -5.96 -19.57 7.72
C ASP A 87 -5.81 -19.85 6.21
N GLU A 88 -5.25 -21.01 5.85
CA GLU A 88 -5.04 -21.40 4.45
C GLU A 88 -6.34 -21.46 3.63
N GLU A 89 -7.49 -21.78 4.27
CA GLU A 89 -8.76 -21.78 3.56
C GLU A 89 -9.23 -20.36 3.26
N ALA A 90 -9.08 -19.43 4.20
CA ALA A 90 -9.35 -18.02 3.97
C ALA A 90 -8.42 -17.46 2.87
N VAL A 91 -7.12 -17.77 2.90
CA VAL A 91 -6.16 -17.37 1.88
C VAL A 91 -6.61 -17.84 0.49
N ARG A 92 -7.04 -19.11 0.35
CA ARG A 92 -7.57 -19.62 -0.93
C ARG A 92 -8.79 -18.86 -1.42
N ARG A 93 -9.72 -18.49 -0.53
CA ARG A 93 -10.90 -17.68 -0.90
C ARG A 93 -10.51 -16.28 -1.34
N TYR A 94 -9.61 -15.62 -0.60
CA TYR A 94 -9.09 -14.29 -0.94
C TYR A 94 -8.36 -14.29 -2.28
N ALA A 95 -7.49 -15.27 -2.51
CA ALA A 95 -6.80 -15.43 -3.77
C ALA A 95 -7.78 -15.61 -4.94
N ALA A 96 -8.77 -16.49 -4.79
CA ALA A 96 -9.78 -16.72 -5.80
C ALA A 96 -10.59 -15.44 -6.14
N ALA A 97 -10.97 -14.65 -5.12
CA ALA A 97 -11.64 -13.36 -5.32
C ALA A 97 -10.73 -12.36 -6.05
N MET A 98 -9.45 -12.25 -5.64
CA MET A 98 -8.47 -11.38 -6.28
C MET A 98 -8.28 -11.74 -7.77
N HIS A 99 -8.17 -13.03 -8.09
CA HIS A 99 -8.05 -13.50 -9.48
C HIS A 99 -9.26 -13.12 -10.33
N ARG A 100 -10.49 -13.32 -9.81
CA ARG A 100 -11.72 -12.94 -10.54
C ARG A 100 -11.80 -11.42 -10.76
N ALA A 101 -11.48 -10.63 -9.74
CA ALA A 101 -11.47 -9.17 -9.86
C ALA A 101 -10.43 -8.68 -10.88
N ALA A 102 -9.21 -9.25 -10.86
CA ALA A 102 -8.12 -8.87 -11.76
C ALA A 102 -8.44 -9.19 -13.24
N ALA A 103 -9.28 -10.17 -13.50
CA ALA A 103 -9.74 -10.49 -14.87
C ALA A 103 -10.57 -9.36 -15.49
N GLY A 104 -11.17 -8.49 -14.67
CA GLY A 104 -12.05 -7.39 -15.12
C GLY A 104 -11.33 -6.06 -15.35
N VAL A 105 -10.02 -6.00 -15.15
CA VAL A 105 -9.24 -4.76 -15.31
C VAL A 105 -7.98 -4.99 -16.12
N GLU A 106 -7.41 -3.89 -16.62
CA GLU A 106 -6.09 -3.86 -17.24
C GLU A 106 -5.03 -3.37 -16.22
N SER A 107 -3.87 -2.89 -16.69
CA SER A 107 -2.88 -2.31 -15.79
C SER A 107 -3.41 -1.07 -15.08
N ILE A 108 -3.03 -0.90 -13.81
CA ILE A 108 -3.41 0.24 -12.99
C ILE A 108 -2.26 1.23 -12.98
N GLY A 109 -2.51 2.42 -13.54
CA GLY A 109 -1.57 3.53 -13.58
C GLY A 109 -1.80 4.51 -12.43
N LEU A 110 -0.71 4.94 -11.78
CA LEU A 110 -0.73 5.93 -10.69
C LEU A 110 0.31 7.02 -10.96
N ASP A 111 -0.09 8.27 -10.95
CA ASP A 111 0.81 9.42 -10.90
C ASP A 111 1.19 9.69 -9.44
N LEU A 112 2.49 9.66 -9.15
CA LEU A 112 3.03 9.88 -7.81
C LEU A 112 3.38 11.36 -7.68
N VAL A 113 2.52 12.12 -7.01
CA VAL A 113 2.67 13.57 -6.90
C VAL A 113 2.45 14.03 -5.47
N GLY A 114 3.54 14.50 -4.87
CA GLY A 114 3.53 15.07 -3.54
C GLY A 114 3.73 14.08 -2.41
N LEU A 115 4.27 14.62 -1.33
CA LEU A 115 4.35 13.97 -0.04
C LEU A 115 3.31 14.56 0.91
N THR A 116 2.85 13.77 1.85
CA THR A 116 1.98 14.25 2.92
C THR A 116 2.35 13.61 4.26
N LEU A 117 1.93 14.25 5.33
CA LEU A 117 1.99 13.71 6.69
C LEU A 117 0.63 13.12 7.04
N ALA A 118 0.64 11.95 7.63
CA ALA A 118 -0.46 11.43 8.42
C ALA A 118 -0.04 11.40 9.89
N PRO A 119 -0.97 11.26 10.86
CA PRO A 119 -0.59 11.19 12.27
C PRO A 119 0.44 10.12 12.62
N GLY A 120 0.52 9.04 11.85
CA GLY A 120 1.43 7.91 12.09
C GLY A 120 2.47 7.66 10.99
N SER A 121 2.53 8.48 9.93
CA SER A 121 3.42 8.17 8.80
C SER A 121 3.72 9.35 7.90
N VAL A 122 4.77 9.18 7.08
CA VAL A 122 5.00 9.97 5.88
C VAL A 122 4.54 9.14 4.68
N MET A 123 3.73 9.76 3.81
CA MET A 123 3.12 9.10 2.67
C MET A 123 3.43 9.83 1.37
N VAL A 124 3.57 9.05 0.30
CA VAL A 124 3.55 9.54 -1.08
C VAL A 124 2.11 9.51 -1.57
N CYS A 125 1.63 10.63 -2.09
CA CYS A 125 0.31 10.73 -2.66
C CYS A 125 0.30 10.12 -4.06
N ALA A 126 -0.70 9.32 -4.37
CA ALA A 126 -0.88 8.71 -5.67
C ALA A 126 -2.24 9.10 -6.26
N HIS A 127 -2.24 9.38 -7.55
CA HIS A 127 -3.43 9.80 -8.27
C HIS A 127 -3.68 8.82 -9.42
N PRO A 128 -4.82 8.11 -9.44
CA PRO A 128 -5.16 7.22 -10.55
C PRO A 128 -5.13 7.97 -11.88
N VAL A 129 -4.54 7.32 -12.89
CA VAL A 129 -4.47 7.85 -14.26
C VAL A 129 -5.82 7.66 -14.97
N ASP A 130 -6.53 6.61 -14.59
CA ASP A 130 -7.83 6.19 -15.09
C ASP A 130 -8.65 5.55 -13.95
N ASP A 131 -9.79 4.96 -14.26
CA ASP A 131 -10.70 4.32 -13.30
C ASP A 131 -10.40 2.83 -13.05
N ASN A 132 -9.33 2.26 -13.63
CA ASN A 132 -8.98 0.85 -13.44
C ASN A 132 -8.72 0.50 -11.97
N GLY A 133 -8.06 1.41 -11.22
CA GLY A 133 -7.80 1.21 -9.79
C GLY A 133 -9.08 1.14 -8.96
N GLU A 134 -10.02 2.06 -9.19
CA GLU A 134 -11.32 2.08 -8.52
C GLU A 134 -12.16 0.87 -8.92
N ARG A 135 -12.19 0.55 -10.20
CA ARG A 135 -12.87 -0.62 -10.73
C ARG A 135 -12.35 -1.92 -10.12
N PHE A 136 -11.03 -2.03 -9.95
CA PHE A 136 -10.43 -3.20 -9.29
C PHE A 136 -10.86 -3.30 -7.83
N MET A 137 -10.89 -2.18 -7.08
CA MET A 137 -11.39 -2.17 -5.69
C MET A 137 -12.84 -2.59 -5.59
N ASP A 138 -13.70 -2.10 -6.48
CA ASP A 138 -15.13 -2.41 -6.49
C ASP A 138 -15.34 -3.90 -6.83
N LEU A 139 -14.73 -4.41 -7.89
CA LEU A 139 -14.79 -5.83 -8.27
C LEU A 139 -14.26 -6.73 -7.16
N LEU A 140 -13.14 -6.37 -6.53
CA LEU A 140 -12.58 -7.13 -5.43
C LEU A 140 -13.55 -7.18 -4.23
N GLY A 141 -14.20 -6.05 -3.93
CA GLY A 141 -15.22 -5.99 -2.88
C GLY A 141 -16.40 -6.93 -3.15
N ASP A 142 -16.91 -6.91 -4.38
CA ASP A 142 -18.02 -7.77 -4.80
C ASP A 142 -17.65 -9.26 -4.77
N GLU A 143 -16.46 -9.62 -5.24
CA GLU A 143 -15.96 -10.99 -5.28
C GLU A 143 -15.61 -11.57 -3.91
N LEU A 144 -15.24 -10.75 -2.94
CA LEU A 144 -15.00 -11.15 -1.56
C LEU A 144 -16.29 -11.43 -0.81
N GLY A 145 -17.39 -10.74 -1.14
CA GLY A 145 -18.66 -10.91 -0.42
C GLY A 145 -18.49 -10.72 1.08
N ASP A 146 -18.85 -11.75 1.87
CA ASP A 146 -18.76 -11.71 3.34
C ASP A 146 -17.30 -11.61 3.84
N ASP A 147 -16.33 -12.07 3.08
CA ASP A 147 -14.90 -11.92 3.41
C ASP A 147 -14.41 -10.45 3.32
N ALA A 148 -15.22 -9.53 2.78
CA ALA A 148 -14.94 -8.09 2.78
C ALA A 148 -15.24 -7.37 4.11
N TRP A 149 -15.58 -8.10 5.18
CA TRP A 149 -16.10 -7.58 6.45
C TRP A 149 -15.24 -6.49 7.10
N ARG A 150 -13.90 -6.60 7.01
CA ARG A 150 -12.99 -5.69 7.68
C ARG A 150 -13.10 -4.25 7.19
N GLU A 151 -13.33 -4.07 5.92
CA GLU A 151 -13.54 -2.75 5.30
C GLU A 151 -14.97 -2.64 4.75
N ALA A 152 -15.94 -3.34 5.37
CA ALA A 152 -17.33 -3.23 4.98
C ALA A 152 -17.84 -1.79 5.14
N GLY A 153 -18.36 -1.22 4.04
CA GLY A 153 -18.81 0.16 4.00
C GLY A 153 -17.70 1.22 3.95
N LEU A 154 -16.42 0.83 3.96
CA LEU A 154 -15.30 1.72 3.75
C LEU A 154 -14.92 1.71 2.27
N ARG A 155 -15.06 2.85 1.61
CA ARG A 155 -14.43 3.09 0.30
C ARG A 155 -13.18 3.92 0.51
N ARG A 156 -12.05 3.43 0.03
CA ARG A 156 -10.82 4.23 0.01
C ARG A 156 -10.97 5.35 -1.02
N ASP A 157 -10.84 6.57 -0.57
CA ASP A 157 -10.96 7.79 -1.40
C ASP A 157 -9.59 8.35 -1.80
N ILE A 158 -8.51 7.73 -1.33
CA ILE A 158 -7.13 8.13 -1.64
C ILE A 158 -6.25 6.90 -1.90
N TRP A 159 -5.34 7.05 -2.85
CA TRP A 159 -4.26 6.13 -3.11
C TRP A 159 -2.96 6.70 -2.56
N TYR A 160 -2.21 5.89 -1.81
CA TYR A 160 -0.94 6.32 -1.24
C TYR A 160 -0.02 5.13 -0.97
N ALA A 161 1.29 5.40 -0.93
CA ALA A 161 2.28 4.49 -0.37
C ALA A 161 2.89 5.14 0.88
N SER A 162 2.87 4.45 2.02
CA SER A 162 3.61 4.89 3.20
C SER A 162 5.09 4.59 3.00
N ILE A 163 5.94 5.60 3.16
CA ILE A 163 7.40 5.42 3.04
C ILE A 163 8.07 5.29 4.42
N LEU A 164 7.47 5.87 5.46
CA LEU A 164 7.96 5.76 6.83
C LEU A 164 6.79 5.74 7.79
N HIS A 165 6.69 4.74 8.68
CA HIS A 165 5.75 4.79 9.81
C HIS A 165 6.48 5.17 11.09
N PHE A 166 5.93 6.12 11.82
CA PHE A 166 6.51 6.56 13.06
C PHE A 166 6.36 5.50 14.15
N ALA A 167 7.45 5.18 14.86
CA ALA A 167 7.48 4.22 15.94
C ALA A 167 8.37 4.67 17.11
N ALA A 168 9.00 5.82 16.95
CA ALA A 168 9.87 6.45 17.93
C ALA A 168 9.60 7.96 17.96
N ASP A 169 10.31 8.70 18.81
CA ASP A 169 10.32 10.15 18.77
C ASP A 169 10.92 10.65 17.46
N ILE A 170 10.30 11.66 16.87
CA ILE A 170 10.82 12.32 15.67
C ILE A 170 11.95 13.27 16.08
N ALA A 171 13.14 13.07 15.52
CA ALA A 171 14.34 13.79 15.90
C ALA A 171 14.25 15.30 15.62
N MET A 172 13.70 15.69 14.48
CA MET A 172 13.56 17.08 14.06
C MET A 172 12.14 17.38 13.55
N PRO A 173 11.13 17.50 14.44
CA PRO A 173 9.73 17.63 14.03
C PRO A 173 9.46 18.82 13.11
N ALA A 174 10.06 19.99 13.40
CA ALA A 174 9.91 21.18 12.59
C ALA A 174 10.56 21.00 11.21
N GLY A 175 11.75 20.39 11.15
CA GLY A 175 12.45 20.08 9.90
C GLY A 175 11.69 19.09 9.04
N LEU A 176 11.12 18.03 9.65
CA LEU A 176 10.28 17.05 8.95
C LEU A 176 9.05 17.72 8.32
N ILE A 177 8.34 18.55 9.09
CA ILE A 177 7.15 19.27 8.59
C ILE A 177 7.52 20.16 7.40
N GLU A 178 8.61 20.94 7.52
CA GLU A 178 9.08 21.82 6.47
C GLU A 178 9.54 21.06 5.24
N TRP A 179 10.29 19.97 5.41
CA TRP A 179 10.75 19.10 4.33
C TRP A 179 9.58 18.54 3.51
N VAL A 180 8.51 18.06 4.19
CA VAL A 180 7.29 17.58 3.53
C VAL A 180 6.52 18.75 2.90
N ALA A 181 6.39 19.90 3.58
CA ALA A 181 5.69 21.07 3.06
C ALA A 181 6.25 21.55 1.71
N GLN A 182 7.58 21.53 1.55
CA GLN A 182 8.27 21.89 0.31
C GLN A 182 8.07 20.85 -0.82
N ARG A 183 7.59 19.63 -0.49
CA ARG A 183 7.44 18.53 -1.43
C ARG A 183 5.98 18.14 -1.68
N ARG A 184 5.03 19.03 -1.30
CA ARG A 184 3.59 18.77 -1.48
C ARG A 184 3.17 18.55 -2.94
N GLU A 185 3.92 19.12 -3.88
CA GLU A 185 3.66 19.06 -5.33
C GLU A 185 4.82 18.42 -6.09
N LEU A 186 5.78 17.80 -5.38
CA LEU A 186 6.92 17.15 -6.02
C LEU A 186 6.46 15.98 -6.88
N SER A 187 6.77 16.01 -8.18
CA SER A 187 6.53 14.85 -9.03
C SER A 187 7.58 13.77 -8.74
N LEU A 188 7.10 12.61 -8.34
CA LEU A 188 7.89 11.38 -8.18
C LEU A 188 7.71 10.45 -9.40
N GLY A 189 7.05 10.96 -10.46
CA GLY A 189 6.83 10.25 -11.71
C GLY A 189 5.58 9.36 -11.67
N ARG A 190 5.48 8.50 -12.68
CA ARG A 190 4.36 7.55 -12.82
C ARG A 190 4.84 6.15 -12.53
N THR A 191 3.95 5.33 -12.01
CA THR A 191 4.08 3.87 -11.95
C THR A 191 2.86 3.23 -12.62
N ALA A 192 3.07 2.06 -13.20
CA ALA A 192 1.98 1.21 -13.67
C ALA A 192 2.24 -0.22 -13.21
N THR A 193 1.21 -0.87 -12.72
CA THR A 193 1.27 -2.27 -12.32
C THR A 193 0.16 -3.07 -12.99
N ASP A 194 0.51 -4.23 -13.49
CA ASP A 194 -0.42 -5.24 -13.98
C ASP A 194 -0.57 -6.40 -12.99
N THR A 195 0.08 -6.33 -11.84
CA THR A 195 0.13 -7.41 -10.87
C THR A 195 -0.43 -6.96 -9.52
N ALA A 196 -1.44 -7.68 -9.05
CA ALA A 196 -1.94 -7.58 -7.68
C ALA A 196 -1.40 -8.75 -6.86
N GLU A 197 -1.03 -8.47 -5.62
CA GLU A 197 -0.46 -9.44 -4.69
C GLU A 197 -1.35 -9.55 -3.44
N LEU A 198 -1.61 -10.78 -3.01
CA LEU A 198 -2.13 -11.09 -1.69
C LEU A 198 -0.95 -11.28 -0.76
N VAL A 199 -0.83 -10.43 0.25
CA VAL A 199 0.34 -10.42 1.13
C VAL A 199 -0.03 -10.50 2.60
N ARG A 200 0.86 -11.08 3.41
CA ARG A 200 0.95 -10.84 4.85
C ARG A 200 2.29 -10.19 5.17
N PHE A 201 2.39 -9.57 6.34
CA PHE A 201 3.59 -8.85 6.72
C PHE A 201 4.30 -9.52 7.89
N HIS A 202 5.62 -9.63 7.78
CA HIS A 202 6.51 -10.08 8.85
C HIS A 202 7.28 -8.90 9.42
N TYR A 203 7.25 -8.79 10.74
CA TYR A 203 8.05 -7.80 11.44
C TYR A 203 9.49 -8.27 11.58
N GLU A 204 10.40 -7.40 11.21
CA GLU A 204 11.84 -7.58 11.42
C GLU A 204 12.40 -6.35 12.14
N ASP A 205 13.20 -6.57 13.20
CA ASP A 205 13.97 -5.52 13.88
C ASP A 205 15.44 -5.93 13.85
N GLY A 206 16.24 -5.23 13.07
CA GLY A 206 17.60 -5.62 12.80
C GLY A 206 18.53 -4.43 12.54
N PRO A 207 19.77 -4.68 12.13
CA PRO A 207 20.77 -3.62 11.86
C PRO A 207 20.32 -2.62 10.80
N SER A 208 19.46 -3.04 9.87
CA SER A 208 18.89 -2.19 8.82
C SER A 208 17.67 -1.40 9.27
N GLY A 209 17.31 -1.44 10.56
CA GLY A 209 16.12 -0.80 11.12
C GLY A 209 14.92 -1.74 11.19
N ARG A 210 13.77 -1.15 11.51
CA ARG A 210 12.49 -1.86 11.61
C ARG A 210 11.82 -1.95 10.25
N LEU A 211 11.46 -3.16 9.85
CA LEU A 211 10.84 -3.46 8.57
C LEU A 211 9.53 -4.21 8.76
N MET A 212 8.60 -4.01 7.85
CA MET A 212 7.45 -4.87 7.62
C MET A 212 7.61 -5.52 6.25
N ARG A 213 8.19 -6.73 6.25
CA ARG A 213 8.49 -7.44 5.02
C ARG A 213 7.26 -8.19 4.52
N PRO A 214 6.80 -7.96 3.29
CA PRO A 214 5.69 -8.72 2.73
C PRO A 214 6.13 -10.13 2.38
N GLU A 215 5.33 -11.11 2.77
CA GLU A 215 5.32 -12.45 2.21
C GLU A 215 4.18 -12.54 1.21
N ILE A 216 4.49 -12.90 -0.03
CA ILE A 216 3.49 -13.06 -1.08
C ILE A 216 2.84 -14.42 -0.90
N LEU A 217 1.54 -14.43 -0.57
CA LEU A 217 0.72 -15.62 -0.44
C LEU A 217 0.16 -16.07 -1.79
N ASP A 218 -0.16 -15.11 -2.67
CA ASP A 218 -0.62 -15.33 -4.04
C ASP A 218 -0.39 -14.06 -4.87
N SER A 219 -0.36 -14.20 -6.20
CA SER A 219 -0.26 -13.07 -7.12
C SER A 219 -1.01 -13.34 -8.41
N VAL A 220 -1.56 -12.28 -9.02
CA VAL A 220 -2.29 -12.36 -10.28
C VAL A 220 -1.95 -11.19 -11.17
N ARG A 221 -1.86 -11.43 -12.48
CA ARG A 221 -1.78 -10.36 -13.49
C ARG A 221 -3.15 -9.97 -13.97
N ALA A 222 -3.39 -8.68 -14.12
CA ALA A 222 -4.58 -8.11 -14.72
C ALA A 222 -4.75 -8.63 -16.17
N GLY A 223 -5.99 -8.89 -16.57
CA GLY A 223 -6.34 -9.30 -17.95
C GLY A 223 -5.96 -10.74 -18.35
N GLN A 224 -5.35 -11.56 -17.49
CA GLN A 224 -4.88 -12.91 -17.90
C GLN A 224 -5.99 -13.94 -18.15
N PHE A 225 -7.19 -13.78 -17.59
CA PHE A 225 -8.27 -14.76 -17.76
C PHE A 225 -8.99 -14.73 -19.11
N GLY A 226 -8.75 -13.71 -19.97
CA GLY A 226 -9.39 -13.61 -21.28
C GLY A 226 -8.71 -14.44 -22.40
N GLN A 227 -7.51 -14.94 -22.20
CA GLN A 227 -6.72 -15.56 -23.27
C GLN A 227 -6.77 -17.10 -23.33
N ASP A 228 -7.10 -17.77 -22.25
CA ASP A 228 -7.04 -19.25 -22.22
C ASP A 228 -8.27 -19.93 -22.87
N ASN A 229 -9.43 -19.29 -22.89
CA ASN A 229 -10.64 -19.87 -23.51
C ASN A 229 -10.67 -19.75 -25.05
N SER A 230 -9.82 -18.92 -25.65
CA SER A 230 -9.79 -18.77 -27.14
C SER A 230 -8.89 -19.78 -27.85
N ARG A 231 -8.03 -20.50 -27.11
CA ARG A 231 -7.14 -21.54 -27.69
C ARG A 231 -7.75 -22.94 -27.71
N GLN A 232 -8.71 -23.25 -26.86
CA GLN A 232 -9.34 -24.57 -26.86
C GLN A 232 -10.44 -24.76 -27.90
N THR A 233 -11.02 -23.69 -28.46
CA THR A 233 -12.11 -23.78 -29.42
C THR A 233 -11.64 -23.96 -30.87
N LYS A 234 -10.33 -23.87 -31.16
CA LYS A 234 -9.79 -24.04 -32.55
C LYS A 234 -9.17 -25.40 -32.84
N ALA A 235 -9.10 -26.31 -31.89
CA ALA A 235 -8.50 -27.66 -32.07
C ALA A 235 -9.53 -28.79 -32.29
N GLY A 236 -10.81 -28.47 -32.44
CA GLY A 236 -11.89 -29.45 -32.53
C GLY A 236 -12.65 -29.50 -33.85
N LEU A 237 -12.09 -28.93 -34.94
CA LEU A 237 -12.71 -28.99 -36.27
C LEU A 237 -11.63 -29.20 -37.35
N MET A 238 -11.11 -30.40 -37.42
CA MET A 238 -10.51 -31.02 -38.62
C MET A 238 -10.76 -32.52 -38.57
#